data_cea6a44d4894197817e010e7f796bef3
#
_entry.id   cea6a44d4894197817e010e7f796bef3
#
_cell.length_a   1.000
_cell.length_b   1.000
_cell.length_c   1.000
_cell.angle_alpha   90.00
_cell.angle_beta   90.00
_cell.angle_gamma   90.00
#
_symmetry.space_group_name_H-M   'P 1'
#
loop_
_entity.id
_entity.type
_entity.pdbx_description
1 polymer ?
#
loop_
_entity_poly.entity_id
_entity_poly.type
_entity_poly.pdbx_seq_one_letter_code
_entity_poly.pdbx_strand_id
1 'polypeptide(L)'
;MIDPNLLRNNLAEVAEKLKVKRNFILDTEKLTALEEQRKDLQVKTETLQAERNARSKAIGAAKARGEDIAPLLAEVDNMGEQLNEAKTQLDAVLAEINQIALSIPNIPADEVPLGKDDTENKEILRWGTPRTFNFEIKDHVSLGEDANGLDFAAGAKLAGARFAVMKGQIAKMHRALAQFMLDLHTEQHGYLEAYVPYLVNHATLYGTGQLPKFGEDLFHTLALEGEQPYALIPTAEVPVTNLVRDVIVDEADLPIKMTAHTPCFRSEAGSYGRDTRGLIRMHQFDKVEMVQIVDPDKSMEALEELTGHAEKVLQLLNLPYRKVLLCTGDMGFGSCKTYDLEVWVPAQDTYREISSCSNMWDFQARRMQARCKAKGDKKTRLVHTLNGSGLAVGRTLVAVLENYQNADGSITVPEVLRPYMGGLEVICK
;
A
#
# COMPACT_ATOMS: atom_id res chain seq x y z
N MET A 1 -1.39 3.05 10.67
CA MET A 1 -1.01 3.38 12.06
C MET A 1 -1.83 2.50 13.01
N ILE A 2 -1.21 1.88 13.97
CA ILE A 2 -1.92 1.11 15.00
C ILE A 2 -2.77 2.03 15.89
N ASP A 3 -3.75 1.45 16.60
CA ASP A 3 -4.65 2.24 17.45
C ASP A 3 -3.87 2.92 18.60
N PRO A 4 -3.92 4.26 18.71
CA PRO A 4 -3.29 4.99 19.81
C PRO A 4 -3.79 4.56 21.20
N ASN A 5 -5.02 4.06 21.30
CA ASN A 5 -5.53 3.53 22.57
C ASN A 5 -4.79 2.27 23.03
N LEU A 6 -4.33 1.44 22.10
CA LEU A 6 -3.48 0.29 22.44
C LEU A 6 -2.12 0.75 22.98
N LEU A 7 -1.54 1.81 22.43
CA LEU A 7 -0.29 2.39 22.92
C LEU A 7 -0.44 3.01 24.33
N ARG A 8 -1.61 3.54 24.66
CA ARG A 8 -1.88 4.13 25.98
C ARG A 8 -2.20 3.11 27.05
N ASN A 9 -3.02 2.10 26.69
CA ASN A 9 -3.60 1.20 27.68
C ASN A 9 -2.90 -0.17 27.76
N ASN A 10 -2.23 -0.59 26.69
CA ASN A 10 -1.64 -1.93 26.54
C ASN A 10 -0.18 -1.88 26.04
N LEU A 11 0.56 -0.83 26.41
CA LEU A 11 1.89 -0.55 25.83
C LEU A 11 2.86 -1.74 25.93
N ALA A 12 2.92 -2.41 27.07
CA ALA A 12 3.81 -3.55 27.28
C ALA A 12 3.47 -4.75 26.39
N GLU A 13 2.18 -5.05 26.23
CA GLU A 13 1.70 -6.12 25.34
C GLU A 13 2.01 -5.81 23.87
N VAL A 14 1.75 -4.55 23.45
CA VAL A 14 2.04 -4.08 22.09
C VAL A 14 3.55 -4.15 21.81
N ALA A 15 4.38 -3.70 22.74
CA ALA A 15 5.84 -3.75 22.61
C ALA A 15 6.35 -5.18 22.46
N GLU A 16 5.82 -6.13 23.25
CA GLU A 16 6.20 -7.54 23.12
C GLU A 16 5.74 -8.16 21.79
N LYS A 17 4.51 -7.89 21.34
CA LYS A 17 4.02 -8.34 20.03
C LYS A 17 4.87 -7.80 18.89
N LEU A 18 5.23 -6.53 18.92
CA LEU A 18 6.07 -5.90 17.91
C LEU A 18 7.49 -6.49 17.91
N LYS A 19 8.06 -6.74 19.08
CA LYS A 19 9.38 -7.38 19.22
C LYS A 19 9.38 -8.79 18.64
N VAL A 20 8.40 -9.61 19.01
CA VAL A 20 8.32 -11.01 18.59
C VAL A 20 7.94 -11.15 17.12
N LYS A 21 6.91 -10.42 16.68
CA LYS A 21 6.33 -10.58 15.34
C LYS A 21 6.98 -9.69 14.27
N ARG A 22 7.61 -8.58 14.64
CA ARG A 22 8.16 -7.60 13.70
C ARG A 22 9.65 -7.31 13.88
N ASN A 23 10.28 -7.94 14.88
CA ASN A 23 11.64 -7.57 15.30
C ASN A 23 11.79 -6.04 15.48
N PHE A 24 10.71 -5.39 15.96
CA PHE A 24 10.63 -3.96 16.16
C PHE A 24 10.70 -3.65 17.65
N ILE A 25 11.72 -2.88 18.06
CA ILE A 25 11.90 -2.47 19.45
C ILE A 25 11.21 -1.11 19.65
N LEU A 26 10.11 -1.12 20.40
CA LEU A 26 9.38 0.08 20.77
C LEU A 26 10.04 0.73 22.00
N ASP A 27 10.34 2.02 21.91
CA ASP A 27 10.83 2.80 23.04
C ASP A 27 9.67 3.12 24.00
N THR A 28 9.41 2.18 24.91
CA THR A 28 8.31 2.27 25.86
C THR A 28 8.55 3.33 26.92
N GLU A 29 9.81 3.60 27.31
CA GLU A 29 10.15 4.63 28.30
C GLU A 29 9.85 6.02 27.74
N LYS A 30 10.28 6.28 26.51
CA LYS A 30 10.01 7.55 25.82
C LYS A 30 8.52 7.78 25.63
N LEU A 31 7.76 6.76 25.16
CA LEU A 31 6.32 6.88 24.97
C LEU A 31 5.59 7.13 26.29
N THR A 32 5.97 6.45 27.36
CA THR A 32 5.38 6.67 28.69
C THR A 32 5.60 8.10 29.14
N ALA A 33 6.83 8.60 29.05
CA ALA A 33 7.17 9.98 29.42
C ALA A 33 6.38 11.02 28.60
N LEU A 34 6.25 10.81 27.30
CA LEU A 34 5.47 11.70 26.41
C LEU A 34 3.97 11.67 26.75
N GLU A 35 3.40 10.51 27.04
CA GLU A 35 1.99 10.39 27.43
C GLU A 35 1.70 11.03 28.79
N GLU A 36 2.62 10.96 29.74
CA GLU A 36 2.52 11.69 31.00
C GLU A 36 2.56 13.20 30.78
N GLN A 37 3.51 13.70 29.99
CA GLN A 37 3.57 15.12 29.61
C GLN A 37 2.31 15.59 28.88
N ARG A 38 1.81 14.79 27.94
CA ARG A 38 0.55 15.08 27.23
C ARG A 38 -0.61 15.24 28.19
N LYS A 39 -0.74 14.30 29.15
CA LYS A 39 -1.81 14.31 30.15
C LYS A 39 -1.74 15.54 31.04
N ASP A 40 -0.56 15.88 31.54
CA ASP A 40 -0.35 17.06 32.39
C ASP A 40 -0.64 18.36 31.64
N LEU A 41 -0.15 18.50 30.42
CA LEU A 41 -0.40 19.66 29.57
C LEU A 41 -1.87 19.79 29.16
N GLN A 42 -2.55 18.67 28.92
CA GLN A 42 -3.98 18.66 28.62
C GLN A 42 -4.80 19.16 29.82
N VAL A 43 -4.56 18.63 31.01
CA VAL A 43 -5.19 19.08 32.24
C VAL A 43 -4.93 20.56 32.50
N LYS A 44 -3.67 21.00 32.37
CA LYS A 44 -3.28 22.41 32.50
C LYS A 44 -4.03 23.30 31.52
N THR A 45 -4.11 22.90 30.24
CA THR A 45 -4.80 23.66 29.20
C THR A 45 -6.30 23.76 29.47
N GLU A 46 -6.94 22.67 29.85
CA GLU A 46 -8.36 22.64 30.19
C GLU A 46 -8.68 23.49 31.42
N THR A 47 -7.84 23.45 32.46
CA THR A 47 -7.98 24.25 33.66
C THR A 47 -7.85 25.74 33.35
N LEU A 48 -6.78 26.16 32.65
CA LEU A 48 -6.57 27.52 32.24
C LEU A 48 -7.71 28.06 31.36
N GLN A 49 -8.23 27.23 30.45
CA GLN A 49 -9.37 27.60 29.62
C GLN A 49 -10.64 27.82 30.44
N ALA A 50 -10.91 26.95 31.40
CA ALA A 50 -12.07 27.06 32.29
C ALA A 50 -11.96 28.31 33.19
N GLU A 51 -10.77 28.56 33.78
CA GLU A 51 -10.53 29.73 34.62
C GLU A 51 -10.65 31.02 33.81
N ARG A 52 -10.05 31.08 32.62
CA ARG A 52 -10.17 32.23 31.72
C ARG A 52 -11.63 32.51 31.36
N ASN A 53 -12.43 31.51 31.08
CA ASN A 53 -13.84 31.67 30.78
C ASN A 53 -14.63 32.19 32.00
N ALA A 54 -14.34 31.72 33.22
CA ALA A 54 -14.92 32.18 34.43
C ALA A 54 -14.59 33.66 34.73
N ARG A 55 -13.32 34.03 34.55
CA ARG A 55 -12.84 35.42 34.73
C ARG A 55 -13.48 36.35 33.68
N SER A 56 -13.60 35.93 32.43
CA SER A 56 -14.24 36.73 31.38
C SER A 56 -15.75 37.00 31.73
N LYS A 57 -16.43 36.00 32.31
CA LYS A 57 -17.82 36.25 32.84
C LYS A 57 -17.86 37.23 34.03
N ALA A 58 -16.85 37.13 34.93
CA ALA A 58 -16.75 38.05 36.07
C ALA A 58 -16.51 39.51 35.63
N ILE A 59 -15.71 39.72 34.57
CA ILE A 59 -15.50 41.04 33.97
C ILE A 59 -16.84 41.64 33.49
N GLY A 60 -17.67 40.84 32.80
CA GLY A 60 -18.99 41.25 32.35
C GLY A 60 -19.88 41.68 33.51
N ALA A 61 -19.89 40.94 34.62
CA ALA A 61 -20.65 41.28 35.83
C ALA A 61 -20.10 42.49 36.54
N ALA A 62 -18.78 42.64 36.67
CA ALA A 62 -18.15 43.84 37.29
C ALA A 62 -18.42 45.11 36.48
N LYS A 63 -18.32 45.02 35.14
CA LYS A 63 -18.65 46.13 34.24
C LYS A 63 -20.10 46.56 34.38
N ALA A 64 -21.03 45.63 34.54
CA ALA A 64 -22.47 45.96 34.77
C ALA A 64 -22.70 46.62 36.10
N ARG A 65 -21.85 46.39 37.12
CA ARG A 65 -21.90 47.07 38.44
C ARG A 65 -21.11 48.41 38.49
N GLY A 66 -20.41 48.77 37.41
CA GLY A 66 -19.59 50.01 37.37
C GLY A 66 -18.25 49.89 38.13
N GLU A 67 -17.76 48.67 38.42
CA GLU A 67 -16.51 48.39 39.12
C GLU A 67 -15.30 48.60 38.18
N ASP A 68 -14.13 48.86 38.77
CA ASP A 68 -12.86 48.90 37.99
C ASP A 68 -12.52 47.50 37.51
N ILE A 69 -12.46 47.35 36.19
CA ILE A 69 -12.19 46.07 35.53
C ILE A 69 -10.72 45.92 35.09
N ALA A 70 -9.88 46.92 35.26
CA ALA A 70 -8.49 46.91 34.79
C ALA A 70 -7.67 45.73 35.40
N PRO A 71 -7.75 45.47 36.72
CA PRO A 71 -7.06 44.28 37.29
C PRO A 71 -7.53 42.96 36.73
N LEU A 72 -8.84 42.79 36.49
CA LEU A 72 -9.44 41.58 35.95
C LEU A 72 -9.04 41.35 34.48
N LEU A 73 -8.91 42.43 33.72
CA LEU A 73 -8.41 42.37 32.34
C LEU A 73 -6.95 41.91 32.30
N ALA A 74 -6.09 42.45 33.18
CA ALA A 74 -4.68 42.04 33.26
C ALA A 74 -4.52 40.55 33.65
N GLU A 75 -5.39 40.04 34.56
CA GLU A 75 -5.41 38.61 34.90
C GLU A 75 -5.81 37.74 33.69
N VAL A 76 -6.84 38.14 32.94
CA VAL A 76 -7.30 37.40 31.74
C VAL A 76 -6.24 37.39 30.64
N ASP A 77 -5.53 38.50 30.44
CA ASP A 77 -4.44 38.60 29.46
C ASP A 77 -3.29 37.65 29.84
N ASN A 78 -2.85 37.64 31.10
CA ASN A 78 -1.82 36.74 31.59
C ASN A 78 -2.25 35.27 31.48
N MET A 79 -3.51 34.93 31.79
CA MET A 79 -4.05 33.61 31.57
C MET A 79 -4.08 33.23 30.08
N GLY A 80 -4.32 34.22 29.20
CA GLY A 80 -4.28 34.04 27.74
C GLY A 80 -2.89 33.60 27.25
N GLU A 81 -1.85 34.28 27.75
CA GLU A 81 -0.45 33.95 27.43
C GLU A 81 -0.08 32.55 27.92
N GLN A 82 -0.38 32.22 29.19
CA GLN A 82 -0.13 30.90 29.76
C GLN A 82 -0.88 29.78 29.03
N LEU A 83 -2.12 30.01 28.59
CA LEU A 83 -2.91 29.11 27.82
C LEU A 83 -2.29 28.83 26.44
N ASN A 84 -1.84 29.88 25.75
CA ASN A 84 -1.19 29.76 24.45
C ASN A 84 0.14 28.99 24.56
N GLU A 85 0.93 29.25 25.60
CA GLU A 85 2.16 28.50 25.86
C GLU A 85 1.87 27.00 26.12
N ALA A 86 0.89 26.72 26.99
CA ALA A 86 0.48 25.33 27.28
C ALA A 86 -0.04 24.60 26.05
N LYS A 87 -0.80 25.27 25.18
CA LYS A 87 -1.27 24.71 23.90
C LYS A 87 -0.10 24.40 22.95
N THR A 88 0.84 25.32 22.81
CA THR A 88 2.03 25.12 21.97
C THR A 88 2.86 23.93 22.44
N GLN A 89 3.04 23.79 23.76
CA GLN A 89 3.75 22.65 24.33
C GLN A 89 2.97 21.33 24.11
N LEU A 90 1.65 21.34 24.27
CA LEU A 90 0.79 20.19 24.02
C LEU A 90 0.85 19.74 22.56
N ASP A 91 0.78 20.71 21.63
CA ASP A 91 0.86 20.42 20.20
C ASP A 91 2.23 19.81 19.83
N ALA A 92 3.32 20.29 20.42
CA ALA A 92 4.65 19.72 20.21
C ALA A 92 4.76 18.27 20.72
N VAL A 93 4.23 17.97 21.90
CA VAL A 93 4.20 16.61 22.46
C VAL A 93 3.32 15.68 21.62
N LEU A 94 2.15 16.14 21.19
CA LEU A 94 1.26 15.36 20.30
C LEU A 94 1.93 15.08 18.95
N ALA A 95 2.66 16.04 18.39
CA ALA A 95 3.39 15.85 17.14
C ALA A 95 4.49 14.78 17.30
N GLU A 96 5.23 14.79 18.40
CA GLU A 96 6.26 13.80 18.68
C GLU A 96 5.68 12.39 18.86
N ILE A 97 4.59 12.24 19.64
CA ILE A 97 3.86 10.98 19.78
C ILE A 97 3.39 10.48 18.42
N ASN A 98 2.84 11.36 17.58
CA ASN A 98 2.37 11.00 16.25
C ASN A 98 3.52 10.53 15.33
N GLN A 99 4.68 11.18 15.37
CA GLN A 99 5.86 10.75 14.61
C GLN A 99 6.31 9.34 15.01
N ILE A 100 6.32 9.03 16.31
CA ILE A 100 6.62 7.68 16.79
C ILE A 100 5.57 6.70 16.28
N ALA A 101 4.28 7.01 16.43
CA ALA A 101 3.18 6.15 15.98
C ALA A 101 3.22 5.85 14.47
N LEU A 102 3.62 6.82 13.64
CA LEU A 102 3.79 6.66 12.20
C LEU A 102 4.94 5.71 11.82
N SER A 103 5.91 5.51 12.71
CA SER A 103 7.05 4.62 12.49
C SER A 103 6.79 3.16 12.90
N ILE A 104 5.69 2.89 13.60
CA ILE A 104 5.36 1.57 14.12
C ILE A 104 4.67 0.73 13.03
N PRO A 105 5.19 -0.48 12.69
CA PRO A 105 4.53 -1.38 11.74
C PRO A 105 3.21 -1.93 12.29
N ASN A 106 2.34 -2.40 11.41
CA ASN A 106 1.13 -3.10 11.82
C ASN A 106 1.47 -4.41 12.53
N ILE A 107 0.61 -4.83 13.44
CA ILE A 107 0.77 -6.09 14.18
C ILE A 107 0.19 -7.22 13.31
N PRO A 108 0.98 -8.27 12.97
CA PRO A 108 0.49 -9.41 12.24
C PRO A 108 -0.61 -10.18 12.98
N ALA A 109 -1.58 -10.70 12.22
CA ALA A 109 -2.60 -11.60 12.75
C ALA A 109 -1.97 -12.83 13.41
N ASP A 110 -2.69 -13.47 14.33
CA ASP A 110 -2.13 -14.57 15.13
C ASP A 110 -1.83 -15.82 14.30
N GLU A 111 -2.53 -16.03 13.20
CA GLU A 111 -2.33 -17.14 12.26
C GLU A 111 -1.11 -16.99 11.34
N VAL A 112 -0.50 -15.81 11.28
CA VAL A 112 0.69 -15.55 10.48
C VAL A 112 1.89 -16.27 11.08
N PRO A 113 2.61 -17.11 10.31
CA PRO A 113 3.76 -17.85 10.83
C PRO A 113 4.90 -16.89 11.20
N LEU A 114 5.58 -17.21 12.30
CA LEU A 114 6.83 -16.52 12.67
C LEU A 114 7.92 -16.93 11.70
N GLY A 115 8.73 -15.98 11.28
CA GLY A 115 9.87 -16.22 10.38
C GLY A 115 10.69 -14.96 10.18
N LYS A 116 11.89 -15.09 9.60
CA LYS A 116 12.85 -14.01 9.39
C LYS A 116 12.77 -13.41 7.99
N ASP A 117 12.57 -14.26 6.99
CA ASP A 117 12.61 -13.89 5.59
C ASP A 117 11.73 -14.83 4.73
N ASP A 118 11.76 -14.66 3.41
CA ASP A 118 10.96 -15.39 2.44
C ASP A 118 11.16 -16.91 2.45
N THR A 119 12.29 -17.40 2.96
CA THR A 119 12.55 -18.85 3.07
C THR A 119 11.66 -19.55 4.07
N GLU A 120 11.06 -18.81 5.00
CA GLU A 120 10.18 -19.30 6.05
C GLU A 120 8.68 -19.06 5.76
N ASN A 121 8.36 -18.58 4.55
CA ASN A 121 6.98 -18.47 4.08
C ASN A 121 6.33 -19.85 3.95
N LYS A 122 5.04 -19.91 4.25
CA LYS A 122 4.29 -21.17 4.24
C LYS A 122 3.57 -21.37 2.90
N GLU A 123 3.96 -22.40 2.12
CA GLU A 123 3.19 -22.80 0.94
C GLU A 123 1.79 -23.30 1.35
N ILE A 124 0.76 -22.71 0.77
CA ILE A 124 -0.65 -23.01 1.04
C ILE A 124 -1.24 -23.87 -0.08
N LEU A 125 -0.90 -23.55 -1.32
CA LEU A 125 -1.44 -24.16 -2.53
C LEU A 125 -0.41 -24.15 -3.64
N ARG A 126 -0.43 -25.21 -4.44
CA ARG A 126 0.26 -25.27 -5.72
C ARG A 126 -0.74 -25.66 -6.80
N TRP A 127 -0.78 -24.91 -7.89
CA TRP A 127 -1.69 -25.12 -9.01
C TRP A 127 -0.94 -25.26 -10.33
N GLY A 128 -1.39 -26.17 -11.15
CA GLY A 128 -0.78 -26.48 -12.44
C GLY A 128 0.54 -27.24 -12.30
N THR A 129 1.03 -27.74 -13.42
CA THR A 129 2.30 -28.47 -13.51
C THR A 129 3.23 -27.75 -14.47
N PRO A 130 4.47 -27.41 -14.03
CA PRO A 130 5.47 -26.87 -14.94
C PRO A 130 5.64 -27.72 -16.20
N ARG A 131 5.65 -27.08 -17.35
CA ARG A 131 5.84 -27.76 -18.65
C ARG A 131 7.26 -28.33 -18.72
N THR A 132 7.35 -29.57 -19.20
CA THR A 132 8.62 -30.20 -19.58
C THR A 132 8.93 -29.85 -21.03
N PHE A 133 10.12 -29.33 -21.30
CA PHE A 133 10.58 -28.99 -22.63
C PHE A 133 11.52 -30.07 -23.16
N ASN A 134 11.40 -30.41 -24.45
CA ASN A 134 12.27 -31.35 -25.15
C ASN A 134 13.35 -30.63 -26.03
N PHE A 135 13.56 -29.34 -25.75
CA PHE A 135 14.52 -28.46 -26.39
C PHE A 135 15.16 -27.53 -25.36
N GLU A 136 16.27 -26.92 -25.72
CA GLU A 136 16.94 -25.93 -24.90
C GLU A 136 16.05 -24.66 -24.79
N ILE A 137 15.63 -24.35 -23.56
CA ILE A 137 14.80 -23.18 -23.29
C ILE A 137 15.63 -21.90 -23.22
N LYS A 138 14.99 -20.78 -23.61
CA LYS A 138 15.56 -19.45 -23.51
C LYS A 138 14.88 -18.66 -22.41
N ASP A 139 15.60 -17.69 -21.88
CA ASP A 139 15.00 -16.70 -20.98
C ASP A 139 14.15 -15.66 -21.75
N HIS A 140 13.30 -14.93 -21.05
CA HIS A 140 12.42 -13.93 -21.65
C HIS A 140 13.18 -12.80 -22.36
N VAL A 141 14.41 -12.50 -21.94
CA VAL A 141 15.24 -11.48 -22.60
C VAL A 141 15.60 -11.95 -24.00
N SER A 142 16.17 -13.14 -24.11
CA SER A 142 16.55 -13.72 -25.39
C SER A 142 15.36 -13.91 -26.33
N LEU A 143 14.23 -14.40 -25.79
CA LEU A 143 12.98 -14.55 -26.55
C LEU A 143 12.45 -13.22 -27.06
N GLY A 144 12.45 -12.20 -26.21
CA GLY A 144 11.97 -10.87 -26.56
C GLY A 144 12.88 -10.12 -27.54
N GLU A 145 14.19 -10.30 -27.43
CA GLU A 145 15.18 -9.76 -28.38
C GLU A 145 15.08 -10.47 -29.73
N ASP A 146 14.98 -11.79 -29.76
CA ASP A 146 14.79 -12.58 -30.97
C ASP A 146 13.51 -12.17 -31.74
N ALA A 147 12.44 -11.87 -31.01
CA ALA A 147 11.20 -11.34 -31.56
C ALA A 147 11.26 -9.83 -31.94
N ASN A 148 12.43 -9.19 -31.81
CA ASN A 148 12.64 -7.76 -31.97
C ASN A 148 11.63 -6.91 -31.17
N GLY A 149 11.23 -7.40 -30.00
CA GLY A 149 10.18 -6.83 -29.17
C GLY A 149 10.62 -6.30 -27.82
N LEU A 150 11.77 -6.72 -27.30
CA LEU A 150 12.40 -6.17 -26.08
C LEU A 150 13.73 -5.52 -26.42
N ASP A 151 13.94 -4.32 -25.87
CA ASP A 151 15.15 -3.53 -26.16
C ASP A 151 15.62 -2.82 -24.87
N PHE A 152 16.49 -3.49 -24.14
CA PHE A 152 17.08 -2.97 -22.91
C PHE A 152 18.16 -1.92 -23.18
N ALA A 153 18.88 -2.01 -24.32
CA ALA A 153 19.87 -1.02 -24.70
C ALA A 153 19.21 0.35 -24.99
N ALA A 154 18.07 0.34 -25.69
CA ALA A 154 17.28 1.55 -25.89
C ALA A 154 16.74 2.08 -24.57
N GLY A 155 16.24 1.22 -23.68
CA GLY A 155 15.79 1.63 -22.33
C GLY A 155 16.90 2.31 -21.54
N ALA A 156 18.10 1.72 -21.53
CA ALA A 156 19.28 2.30 -20.86
C ALA A 156 19.69 3.64 -21.47
N LYS A 157 19.63 3.76 -22.78
CA LYS A 157 19.90 5.03 -23.48
C LYS A 157 18.91 6.15 -23.11
N LEU A 158 17.64 5.80 -22.95
CA LEU A 158 16.58 6.78 -22.67
C LEU A 158 16.55 7.21 -21.20
N ALA A 159 16.75 6.26 -20.27
CA ALA A 159 16.47 6.51 -18.85
C ALA A 159 17.44 5.83 -17.87
N GLY A 160 18.41 5.05 -18.36
CA GLY A 160 19.36 4.33 -17.51
C GLY A 160 19.01 2.85 -17.33
N ALA A 161 19.74 2.19 -16.45
CA ALA A 161 19.52 0.78 -16.12
C ALA A 161 18.11 0.57 -15.53
N ARG A 162 17.59 -0.67 -15.60
CA ARG A 162 16.26 -1.05 -15.10
C ARG A 162 15.09 -0.34 -15.80
N PHE A 163 15.30 0.10 -17.05
CA PHE A 163 14.26 0.53 -17.98
C PHE A 163 14.33 -0.31 -19.25
N ALA A 164 13.19 -0.56 -19.87
CA ALA A 164 13.09 -1.33 -21.10
C ALA A 164 12.18 -0.63 -22.10
N VAL A 165 12.46 -0.84 -23.38
CA VAL A 165 11.55 -0.48 -24.47
C VAL A 165 10.93 -1.75 -25.03
N MET A 166 9.61 -1.75 -25.20
CA MET A 166 8.86 -2.81 -25.85
C MET A 166 8.38 -2.34 -27.21
N LYS A 167 8.43 -3.24 -28.21
CA LYS A 167 8.03 -2.93 -29.59
C LYS A 167 7.18 -4.05 -30.20
N GLY A 168 6.44 -3.73 -31.26
CA GLY A 168 5.73 -4.69 -32.08
C GLY A 168 4.75 -5.58 -31.31
N GLN A 169 4.83 -6.87 -31.56
CA GLN A 169 3.91 -7.85 -30.99
C GLN A 169 4.12 -8.06 -29.49
N ILE A 170 5.32 -7.87 -28.98
CA ILE A 170 5.62 -7.94 -27.54
C ILE A 170 4.95 -6.77 -26.82
N ALA A 171 5.07 -5.54 -27.34
CA ALA A 171 4.36 -4.39 -26.78
C ALA A 171 2.83 -4.57 -26.82
N LYS A 172 2.33 -5.17 -27.92
CA LYS A 172 0.91 -5.50 -28.04
C LYS A 172 0.48 -6.54 -27.01
N MET A 173 1.29 -7.59 -26.75
CA MET A 173 1.01 -8.61 -25.75
C MET A 173 1.01 -8.02 -24.35
N HIS A 174 1.96 -7.14 -24.03
CA HIS A 174 1.98 -6.43 -22.74
C HIS A 174 0.68 -5.65 -22.51
N ARG A 175 0.23 -4.90 -23.50
CA ARG A 175 -1.05 -4.18 -23.45
C ARG A 175 -2.25 -5.14 -23.37
N ALA A 176 -2.24 -6.23 -24.14
CA ALA A 176 -3.28 -7.25 -24.13
C ALA A 176 -3.43 -7.91 -22.74
N LEU A 177 -2.34 -8.19 -22.07
CA LEU A 177 -2.35 -8.72 -20.68
C LEU A 177 -3.03 -7.73 -19.72
N ALA A 178 -2.67 -6.45 -19.77
CA ALA A 178 -3.26 -5.45 -18.90
C ALA A 178 -4.78 -5.29 -19.18
N GLN A 179 -5.16 -5.25 -20.45
CA GLN A 179 -6.57 -5.15 -20.84
C GLN A 179 -7.38 -6.38 -20.43
N PHE A 180 -6.84 -7.59 -20.64
CA PHE A 180 -7.46 -8.83 -20.20
C PHE A 180 -7.68 -8.85 -18.68
N MET A 181 -6.68 -8.45 -17.89
CA MET A 181 -6.80 -8.38 -16.43
C MET A 181 -7.88 -7.39 -16.00
N LEU A 182 -7.91 -6.18 -16.58
CA LEU A 182 -8.95 -5.20 -16.27
C LEU A 182 -10.35 -5.69 -16.60
N ASP A 183 -10.53 -6.25 -17.79
CA ASP A 183 -11.84 -6.76 -18.21
C ASP A 183 -12.31 -7.91 -17.30
N LEU A 184 -11.41 -8.81 -16.94
CA LEU A 184 -11.73 -9.89 -16.01
C LEU A 184 -12.21 -9.37 -14.65
N HIS A 185 -11.50 -8.39 -14.08
CA HIS A 185 -11.85 -7.86 -12.76
C HIS A 185 -13.11 -7.01 -12.79
N THR A 186 -13.33 -6.24 -13.83
CA THR A 186 -14.51 -5.39 -13.95
C THR A 186 -15.78 -6.16 -14.34
N GLU A 187 -15.66 -7.13 -15.25
CA GLU A 187 -16.83 -7.85 -15.79
C GLU A 187 -17.23 -9.05 -14.94
N GLN A 188 -16.25 -9.74 -14.29
CA GLN A 188 -16.51 -10.99 -13.59
C GLN A 188 -16.33 -10.88 -12.07
N HIS A 189 -15.44 -10.02 -11.58
CA HIS A 189 -15.13 -9.93 -10.15
C HIS A 189 -15.79 -8.75 -9.44
N GLY A 190 -16.52 -7.91 -10.18
CA GLY A 190 -17.33 -6.82 -9.61
C GLY A 190 -16.53 -5.59 -9.19
N TYR A 191 -15.33 -5.39 -9.74
CA TYR A 191 -14.55 -4.18 -9.50
C TYR A 191 -15.00 -3.04 -10.41
N LEU A 192 -15.02 -1.83 -9.86
CA LEU A 192 -15.14 -0.59 -10.63
C LEU A 192 -13.75 -0.20 -11.15
N GLU A 193 -13.61 0.00 -12.45
CA GLU A 193 -12.38 0.55 -13.01
C GLU A 193 -12.21 2.02 -12.61
N ALA A 194 -11.01 2.37 -12.14
CA ALA A 194 -10.64 3.73 -11.80
C ALA A 194 -9.43 4.19 -12.60
N TYR A 195 -9.52 5.40 -13.17
CA TYR A 195 -8.37 6.12 -13.70
C TYR A 195 -7.92 7.15 -12.65
N VAL A 196 -6.66 7.10 -12.24
CA VAL A 196 -6.14 7.87 -11.13
C VAL A 196 -4.87 8.64 -11.50
N PRO A 197 -4.54 9.73 -10.80
CA PRO A 197 -3.28 10.43 -10.99
C PRO A 197 -2.07 9.54 -10.70
N TYR A 198 -1.01 9.68 -11.51
CA TYR A 198 0.28 8.99 -11.29
C TYR A 198 1.26 9.83 -10.48
N LEU A 199 1.03 11.12 -10.39
CA LEU A 199 1.68 12.03 -9.45
C LEU A 199 0.74 12.29 -8.27
N VAL A 200 1.23 12.05 -7.06
CA VAL A 200 0.44 12.20 -5.84
C VAL A 200 1.16 13.09 -4.83
N ASN A 201 0.38 13.75 -3.99
CA ASN A 201 0.89 14.58 -2.91
C ASN A 201 1.29 13.75 -1.68
N HIS A 202 1.99 14.36 -0.74
CA HIS A 202 2.46 13.71 0.48
C HIS A 202 1.32 13.15 1.34
N ALA A 203 0.19 13.87 1.44
CA ALA A 203 -0.95 13.41 2.23
C ALA A 203 -1.49 12.04 1.74
N THR A 204 -1.48 11.83 0.43
CA THR A 204 -1.87 10.56 -0.20
C THR A 204 -0.87 9.44 0.14
N LEU A 205 0.44 9.74 0.13
CA LEU A 205 1.50 8.78 0.50
C LEU A 205 1.51 8.46 2.01
N TYR A 206 1.18 9.43 2.85
CA TYR A 206 0.97 9.18 4.29
C TYR A 206 -0.24 8.30 4.55
N GLY A 207 -1.32 8.49 3.80
CA GLY A 207 -2.56 7.73 3.94
C GLY A 207 -2.36 6.21 3.83
N THR A 208 -1.61 5.76 2.85
CA THR A 208 -1.33 4.34 2.60
C THR A 208 -0.02 3.83 3.21
N GLY A 209 0.76 4.70 3.85
CA GLY A 209 1.91 4.30 4.68
C GLY A 209 3.26 4.28 3.97
N GLN A 210 3.38 4.81 2.75
CA GLN A 210 4.67 4.97 2.09
C GLN A 210 5.53 6.01 2.81
N LEU A 211 4.93 7.08 3.26
CA LEU A 211 5.59 8.07 4.11
C LEU A 211 5.19 7.90 5.58
N PRO A 212 6.07 8.29 6.52
CA PRO A 212 7.38 8.92 6.33
C PRO A 212 8.51 7.95 5.99
N LYS A 213 8.34 6.63 6.20
CA LYS A 213 9.43 5.66 6.30
C LYS A 213 10.11 5.34 4.96
N PHE A 214 9.36 5.28 3.87
CA PHE A 214 9.82 4.75 2.58
C PHE A 214 10.00 5.85 1.52
N GLY A 215 10.33 7.06 1.93
CA GLY A 215 10.54 8.18 1.01
C GLY A 215 11.66 7.93 -0.01
N GLU A 216 12.70 7.17 0.36
CA GLU A 216 13.82 6.83 -0.51
C GLU A 216 13.44 5.84 -1.63
N ASP A 217 12.35 5.08 -1.45
CA ASP A 217 11.84 4.14 -2.45
C ASP A 217 11.03 4.83 -3.56
N LEU A 218 10.77 6.11 -3.43
CA LEU A 218 9.93 6.90 -4.33
C LEU A 218 10.77 7.78 -5.27
N PHE A 219 10.23 8.01 -6.48
CA PHE A 219 10.69 9.07 -7.36
C PHE A 219 9.95 10.37 -7.03
N HIS A 220 10.67 11.37 -6.52
CA HIS A 220 10.13 12.66 -6.18
C HIS A 220 10.32 13.67 -7.32
N THR A 221 9.40 14.61 -7.47
CA THR A 221 9.57 15.78 -8.33
C THR A 221 10.30 16.89 -7.56
N LEU A 222 10.72 17.92 -8.28
CA LEU A 222 11.08 19.18 -7.64
C LEU A 222 9.81 19.81 -7.05
N ALA A 223 9.96 20.47 -5.91
CA ALA A 223 8.89 21.27 -5.32
C ALA A 223 8.55 22.45 -6.26
N LEU A 224 7.26 22.68 -6.48
CA LEU A 224 6.79 23.93 -7.07
C LEU A 224 6.84 25.03 -5.99
N GLU A 225 6.93 26.30 -6.41
CA GLU A 225 7.03 27.41 -5.48
C GLU A 225 5.83 27.41 -4.50
N GLY A 226 6.13 27.33 -3.20
CA GLY A 226 5.12 27.31 -2.13
C GLY A 226 4.42 25.95 -1.90
N GLU A 227 4.80 24.87 -2.62
CA GLU A 227 4.21 23.56 -2.50
C GLU A 227 5.24 22.51 -2.04
N GLN A 228 4.73 21.39 -1.50
CA GLN A 228 5.54 20.20 -1.27
C GLN A 228 5.76 19.45 -2.59
N PRO A 229 6.89 18.73 -2.75
CA PRO A 229 7.11 17.92 -3.95
C PRO A 229 6.05 16.83 -4.09
N TYR A 230 5.71 16.49 -5.32
CA TYR A 230 4.93 15.30 -5.65
C TYR A 230 5.84 14.09 -5.72
N ALA A 231 5.25 12.90 -5.70
CA ALA A 231 5.96 11.68 -6.05
C ALA A 231 5.19 10.88 -7.12
N LEU A 232 5.94 10.16 -7.95
CA LEU A 232 5.38 9.16 -8.84
C LEU A 232 4.90 7.97 -8.01
N ILE A 233 3.73 7.43 -8.33
CA ILE A 233 3.14 6.32 -7.57
C ILE A 233 3.98 5.04 -7.68
N PRO A 234 4.27 4.35 -6.56
CA PRO A 234 4.90 3.03 -6.60
C PRO A 234 3.90 1.90 -6.90
N THR A 235 2.61 2.19 -6.78
CA THR A 235 1.48 1.29 -7.00
C THR A 235 0.19 2.12 -7.07
N ALA A 236 -0.79 1.67 -7.83
CA ALA A 236 -2.12 2.28 -7.87
C ALA A 236 -2.88 2.15 -6.53
N GLU A 237 -2.47 1.25 -5.64
CA GLU A 237 -2.97 1.21 -4.26
C GLU A 237 -3.01 2.60 -3.63
N VAL A 238 -1.97 3.40 -3.83
CA VAL A 238 -1.81 4.71 -3.20
C VAL A 238 -2.95 5.65 -3.55
N PRO A 239 -3.18 6.03 -4.81
CA PRO A 239 -4.29 6.91 -5.15
C PRO A 239 -5.67 6.26 -5.00
N VAL A 240 -5.83 4.98 -5.35
CA VAL A 240 -7.14 4.31 -5.32
C VAL A 240 -7.65 4.18 -3.88
N THR A 241 -6.82 3.74 -2.95
CA THR A 241 -7.22 3.61 -1.54
C THR A 241 -7.56 4.97 -0.92
N ASN A 242 -6.85 6.03 -1.31
CA ASN A 242 -7.10 7.38 -0.82
C ASN A 242 -8.39 8.03 -1.36
N LEU A 243 -9.12 7.42 -2.27
CA LEU A 243 -10.45 7.91 -2.68
C LEU A 243 -11.46 7.95 -1.52
N VAL A 244 -11.22 7.18 -0.48
CA VAL A 244 -12.03 7.20 0.76
C VAL A 244 -11.39 7.99 1.91
N ARG A 245 -10.31 8.74 1.66
CA ARG A 245 -9.70 9.59 2.67
C ARG A 245 -10.65 10.68 3.12
N ASP A 246 -10.82 10.85 4.44
CA ASP A 246 -11.74 11.78 5.10
C ASP A 246 -13.23 11.53 4.76
N VAL A 247 -13.56 10.32 4.29
CA VAL A 247 -14.93 9.93 3.93
C VAL A 247 -15.55 9.06 5.01
N ILE A 248 -16.83 9.26 5.26
CA ILE A 248 -17.69 8.34 6.01
C ILE A 248 -18.61 7.64 4.99
N VAL A 249 -18.31 6.37 4.72
CA VAL A 249 -19.07 5.54 3.80
C VAL A 249 -20.32 4.99 4.49
N ASP A 250 -21.45 4.90 3.78
CA ASP A 250 -22.58 4.11 4.26
C ASP A 250 -22.18 2.63 4.31
N GLU A 251 -22.41 1.98 5.43
CA GLU A 251 -22.08 0.56 5.61
C GLU A 251 -22.80 -0.34 4.61
N ALA A 252 -23.96 0.10 4.11
CA ALA A 252 -24.72 -0.59 3.07
C ALA A 252 -24.02 -0.57 1.68
N ASP A 253 -23.10 0.37 1.46
CA ASP A 253 -22.34 0.47 0.20
C ASP A 253 -21.07 -0.37 0.20
N LEU A 254 -20.74 -1.02 1.33
CA LEU A 254 -19.57 -1.90 1.43
C LEU A 254 -19.91 -3.33 0.93
N PRO A 255 -18.95 -4.02 0.28
CA PRO A 255 -17.58 -3.58 -0.04
C PRO A 255 -17.51 -2.65 -1.26
N ILE A 256 -16.61 -1.67 -1.21
CA ILE A 256 -16.22 -0.90 -2.39
C ILE A 256 -15.01 -1.60 -3.02
N LYS A 257 -15.16 -2.07 -4.25
CA LYS A 257 -14.13 -2.78 -4.99
C LYS A 257 -13.70 -1.92 -6.19
N MET A 258 -12.42 -1.59 -6.29
CA MET A 258 -11.87 -0.77 -7.37
C MET A 258 -10.64 -1.44 -7.96
N THR A 259 -10.43 -1.26 -9.27
CA THR A 259 -9.24 -1.73 -9.97
C THR A 259 -8.70 -0.64 -10.88
N ALA A 260 -7.39 -0.58 -11.02
CA ALA A 260 -6.72 0.38 -11.89
C ALA A 260 -5.50 -0.25 -12.56
N HIS A 261 -5.32 0.00 -13.83
CA HIS A 261 -4.08 -0.27 -14.56
C HIS A 261 -3.25 1.01 -14.60
N THR A 262 -2.08 1.00 -14.03
CA THR A 262 -1.16 2.14 -14.03
C THR A 262 0.28 1.69 -14.26
N PRO A 263 1.14 2.59 -14.78
CA PRO A 263 2.57 2.47 -14.52
C PRO A 263 2.82 2.62 -13.01
N CYS A 264 3.86 1.96 -12.54
CA CYS A 264 4.35 2.03 -11.17
C CYS A 264 5.84 2.37 -11.21
N PHE A 265 6.29 3.19 -10.27
CA PHE A 265 7.65 3.72 -10.24
C PHE A 265 8.31 3.44 -8.91
N ARG A 266 9.44 2.74 -8.92
CA ARG A 266 10.20 2.40 -7.70
C ARG A 266 11.68 2.67 -7.91
N SER A 267 12.31 3.39 -6.98
CA SER A 267 13.75 3.65 -7.02
C SER A 267 14.59 2.40 -6.78
N GLU A 268 13.94 1.31 -6.29
CA GLU A 268 14.60 0.04 -5.99
C GLU A 268 15.77 0.22 -4.99
N ALA A 269 15.62 1.11 -4.02
CA ALA A 269 16.58 1.33 -2.96
C ALA A 269 16.86 0.01 -2.22
N GLY A 270 18.12 -0.30 -2.01
CA GLY A 270 18.53 -1.55 -1.34
C GLY A 270 18.47 -2.84 -2.18
N SER A 271 18.12 -2.78 -3.47
CA SER A 271 18.10 -3.95 -4.36
C SER A 271 19.30 -4.07 -5.28
N TYR A 272 20.42 -3.44 -4.92
CA TYR A 272 21.65 -3.47 -5.70
C TYR A 272 22.11 -4.89 -6.00
N GLY A 273 22.42 -5.17 -7.29
CA GLY A 273 22.92 -6.47 -7.73
C GLY A 273 21.87 -7.58 -7.86
N ARG A 274 20.61 -7.37 -7.45
CA ARG A 274 19.54 -8.36 -7.60
C ARG A 274 18.77 -8.15 -8.89
N ASP A 275 18.44 -9.26 -9.61
CA ASP A 275 17.62 -9.25 -10.84
C ASP A 275 18.03 -8.14 -11.82
N THR A 276 19.33 -8.05 -12.13
CA THR A 276 19.89 -6.97 -12.98
C THR A 276 19.58 -7.16 -14.46
N ARG A 277 19.18 -8.38 -14.86
CA ARG A 277 18.81 -8.75 -16.24
C ARG A 277 17.31 -9.02 -16.33
N GLY A 278 16.68 -8.47 -17.38
CA GLY A 278 15.29 -8.74 -17.71
C GLY A 278 14.27 -7.85 -17.00
N LEU A 279 12.99 -8.28 -17.03
CA LEU A 279 11.84 -7.50 -16.62
C LEU A 279 11.39 -7.73 -15.17
N ILE A 280 12.08 -8.57 -14.40
CA ILE A 280 11.64 -8.96 -13.04
C ILE A 280 11.69 -7.77 -12.07
N ARG A 281 12.70 -6.91 -12.20
CA ARG A 281 12.90 -5.76 -11.32
C ARG A 281 13.26 -4.51 -12.11
N MET A 282 12.29 -3.63 -12.24
CA MET A 282 12.35 -2.42 -13.06
C MET A 282 12.02 -1.18 -12.24
N HIS A 283 12.59 -0.03 -12.60
CA HIS A 283 12.20 1.27 -12.06
C HIS A 283 10.80 1.71 -12.51
N GLN A 284 10.39 1.29 -13.70
CA GLN A 284 9.05 1.50 -14.25
C GLN A 284 8.47 0.17 -14.73
N PHE A 285 7.28 -0.15 -14.27
CA PHE A 285 6.54 -1.34 -14.68
C PHE A 285 5.04 -1.09 -14.59
N ASP A 286 4.24 -1.86 -15.31
CA ASP A 286 2.79 -1.77 -15.27
C ASP A 286 2.19 -2.81 -14.33
N LYS A 287 1.14 -2.41 -13.65
CA LYS A 287 0.40 -3.27 -12.72
C LYS A 287 -1.10 -2.98 -12.81
N VAL A 288 -1.88 -4.04 -12.81
CA VAL A 288 -3.32 -3.97 -12.53
C VAL A 288 -3.50 -4.21 -11.05
N GLU A 289 -3.96 -3.19 -10.35
CA GLU A 289 -4.15 -3.24 -8.90
C GLU A 289 -5.61 -3.41 -8.55
N MET A 290 -5.89 -4.23 -7.55
CA MET A 290 -7.21 -4.41 -6.95
C MET A 290 -7.19 -3.83 -5.54
N VAL A 291 -8.19 -3.02 -5.20
CA VAL A 291 -8.38 -2.45 -3.87
C VAL A 291 -9.79 -2.77 -3.40
N GLN A 292 -9.91 -3.19 -2.14
CA GLN A 292 -11.20 -3.34 -1.48
C GLN A 292 -11.25 -2.51 -0.19
N ILE A 293 -12.34 -1.77 -0.04
CA ILE A 293 -12.71 -1.09 1.19
C ILE A 293 -13.89 -1.86 1.77
N VAL A 294 -13.73 -2.40 2.96
CA VAL A 294 -14.68 -3.40 3.47
C VAL A 294 -15.12 -3.11 4.91
N ASP A 295 -16.23 -3.71 5.28
CA ASP A 295 -16.64 -3.86 6.66
C ASP A 295 -15.51 -4.54 7.46
N PRO A 296 -15.09 -3.96 8.61
CA PRO A 296 -14.00 -4.52 9.41
C PRO A 296 -14.23 -5.99 9.82
N ASP A 297 -15.47 -6.41 10.01
CA ASP A 297 -15.80 -7.78 10.42
C ASP A 297 -15.66 -8.81 9.28
N LYS A 298 -15.51 -8.35 8.02
CA LYS A 298 -15.43 -9.20 6.82
C LYS A 298 -14.07 -9.17 6.12
N SER A 299 -13.08 -8.50 6.67
CA SER A 299 -11.82 -8.25 5.95
C SER A 299 -10.98 -9.49 5.72
N MET A 300 -11.05 -10.51 6.57
CA MET A 300 -10.32 -11.76 6.35
C MET A 300 -10.95 -12.59 5.21
N GLU A 301 -12.28 -12.63 5.10
CA GLU A 301 -12.97 -13.24 3.97
C GLU A 301 -12.68 -12.49 2.67
N ALA A 302 -12.64 -11.16 2.74
CA ALA A 302 -12.29 -10.32 1.60
C ALA A 302 -10.86 -10.57 1.09
N LEU A 303 -9.91 -10.90 1.97
CA LEU A 303 -8.55 -11.27 1.57
C LEU A 303 -8.53 -12.57 0.76
N GLU A 304 -9.29 -13.58 1.18
CA GLU A 304 -9.41 -14.84 0.44
C GLU A 304 -10.05 -14.60 -0.94
N GLU A 305 -11.10 -13.80 -1.01
CA GLU A 305 -11.76 -13.42 -2.26
C GLU A 305 -10.81 -12.69 -3.21
N LEU A 306 -10.15 -11.63 -2.74
CA LEU A 306 -9.22 -10.82 -3.52
C LEU A 306 -8.05 -11.66 -4.05
N THR A 307 -7.49 -12.52 -3.22
CA THR A 307 -6.43 -13.45 -3.63
C THR A 307 -6.93 -14.41 -4.70
N GLY A 308 -8.15 -14.95 -4.55
CA GLY A 308 -8.81 -15.80 -5.56
C GLY A 308 -8.99 -15.11 -6.91
N HIS A 309 -9.28 -13.81 -6.92
CA HIS A 309 -9.36 -13.01 -8.15
C HIS A 309 -8.01 -12.91 -8.87
N ALA A 310 -6.91 -12.73 -8.13
CA ALA A 310 -5.56 -12.75 -8.69
C ALA A 310 -5.18 -14.16 -9.22
N GLU A 311 -5.51 -15.23 -8.46
CA GLU A 311 -5.31 -16.62 -8.88
C GLU A 311 -6.03 -16.93 -10.19
N LYS A 312 -7.25 -16.39 -10.37
CA LYS A 312 -8.05 -16.61 -11.57
C LYS A 312 -7.36 -16.12 -12.85
N VAL A 313 -6.62 -15.03 -12.80
CA VAL A 313 -5.82 -14.54 -13.93
C VAL A 313 -4.79 -15.59 -14.36
N LEU A 314 -4.03 -16.12 -13.39
CA LEU A 314 -3.02 -17.17 -13.65
C LEU A 314 -3.63 -18.46 -14.18
N GLN A 315 -4.78 -18.87 -13.64
CA GLN A 315 -5.51 -20.06 -14.09
C GLN A 315 -6.00 -19.92 -15.53
N LEU A 316 -6.58 -18.77 -15.89
CA LEU A 316 -7.04 -18.51 -17.26
C LEU A 316 -5.89 -18.41 -18.28
N LEU A 317 -4.73 -17.90 -17.83
CA LEU A 317 -3.50 -17.92 -18.62
C LEU A 317 -2.82 -19.29 -18.65
N ASN A 318 -3.34 -20.27 -17.91
CA ASN A 318 -2.76 -21.60 -17.74
C ASN A 318 -1.27 -21.58 -17.34
N LEU A 319 -0.94 -20.70 -16.39
CA LEU A 319 0.40 -20.55 -15.85
C LEU A 319 0.51 -21.27 -14.50
N PRO A 320 1.44 -22.20 -14.31
CA PRO A 320 1.65 -22.87 -13.03
C PRO A 320 2.09 -21.84 -11.97
N TYR A 321 1.52 -21.93 -10.77
CA TYR A 321 1.85 -21.02 -9.67
C TYR A 321 1.73 -21.73 -8.31
N ARG A 322 2.29 -21.09 -7.29
CA ARG A 322 2.03 -21.44 -5.90
C ARG A 322 1.54 -20.22 -5.13
N LYS A 323 0.76 -20.46 -4.10
CA LYS A 323 0.28 -19.47 -3.13
C LYS A 323 1.00 -19.69 -1.82
N VAL A 324 1.63 -18.65 -1.30
CA VAL A 324 2.34 -18.69 -0.02
C VAL A 324 1.75 -17.68 0.96
N LEU A 325 1.65 -18.07 2.22
CA LEU A 325 1.35 -17.16 3.32
C LEU A 325 2.68 -16.62 3.83
N LEU A 326 2.84 -15.30 3.76
CA LEU A 326 4.07 -14.66 4.20
C LEU A 326 4.24 -14.81 5.72
N CYS A 327 5.46 -15.08 6.14
CA CYS A 327 5.85 -15.05 7.54
C CYS A 327 6.03 -13.60 8.03
N THR A 328 6.13 -13.43 9.33
CA THR A 328 6.20 -12.12 9.98
C THR A 328 7.39 -11.27 9.54
N GLY A 329 8.49 -11.88 9.11
CA GLY A 329 9.71 -11.19 8.65
C GLY A 329 9.66 -10.73 7.19
N ASP A 330 8.77 -11.31 6.38
CA ASP A 330 8.64 -10.99 4.95
C ASP A 330 7.44 -10.07 4.64
N MET A 331 6.53 -9.89 5.59
CA MET A 331 5.34 -9.05 5.41
C MET A 331 5.66 -7.57 5.29
N GLY A 332 4.93 -6.87 4.44
CA GLY A 332 4.95 -5.41 4.32
C GLY A 332 4.61 -4.68 5.62
N PHE A 333 5.06 -3.43 5.74
CA PHE A 333 4.96 -2.60 6.95
C PHE A 333 3.53 -2.43 7.48
N GLY A 334 2.57 -2.18 6.58
CA GLY A 334 1.17 -1.92 6.94
C GLY A 334 0.28 -3.15 7.02
N SER A 335 0.77 -4.31 6.58
CA SER A 335 -0.02 -5.53 6.45
C SER A 335 -0.18 -6.27 7.78
N CYS A 336 -1.37 -6.82 8.01
CA CYS A 336 -1.61 -7.77 9.10
C CYS A 336 -1.57 -9.24 8.62
N LYS A 337 -1.84 -9.47 7.33
CA LYS A 337 -1.76 -10.79 6.68
C LYS A 337 -1.59 -10.60 5.17
N THR A 338 -0.67 -11.36 4.58
CA THR A 338 -0.38 -11.28 3.15
C THR A 338 -0.24 -12.67 2.55
N TYR A 339 -0.87 -12.87 1.40
CA TYR A 339 -0.60 -13.97 0.49
C TYR A 339 0.17 -13.46 -0.71
N ASP A 340 1.25 -14.16 -1.06
CA ASP A 340 1.91 -13.97 -2.35
C ASP A 340 1.53 -15.10 -3.30
N LEU A 341 1.34 -14.74 -4.57
CA LEU A 341 1.28 -15.67 -5.67
C LEU A 341 2.62 -15.63 -6.39
N GLU A 342 3.20 -16.80 -6.59
CA GLU A 342 4.48 -16.95 -7.28
C GLU A 342 4.26 -17.81 -8.52
N VAL A 343 4.60 -17.28 -9.69
CA VAL A 343 4.45 -17.95 -10.98
C VAL A 343 5.72 -18.71 -11.36
N TRP A 344 5.58 -19.86 -12.01
CA TRP A 344 6.70 -20.61 -12.51
C TRP A 344 7.43 -19.88 -13.66
N VAL A 345 8.73 -19.72 -13.53
CA VAL A 345 9.62 -19.11 -14.52
C VAL A 345 10.64 -20.15 -14.99
N PRO A 346 10.41 -20.80 -16.13
CA PRO A 346 11.19 -21.96 -16.59
C PRO A 346 12.70 -21.73 -16.66
N ALA A 347 13.15 -20.59 -17.23
CA ALA A 347 14.57 -20.31 -17.38
C ALA A 347 15.33 -20.08 -16.06
N GLN A 348 14.61 -19.77 -14.99
CA GLN A 348 15.17 -19.65 -13.64
C GLN A 348 14.94 -20.90 -12.79
N ASP A 349 14.19 -21.88 -13.31
CA ASP A 349 13.81 -23.12 -12.62
C ASP A 349 13.23 -22.85 -11.21
N THR A 350 12.39 -21.81 -11.10
CA THR A 350 11.84 -21.39 -9.82
C THR A 350 10.50 -20.66 -9.97
N TYR A 351 9.79 -20.54 -8.86
CA TYR A 351 8.62 -19.66 -8.73
C TYR A 351 9.06 -18.23 -8.37
N ARG A 352 8.45 -17.24 -9.01
CA ARG A 352 8.72 -15.81 -8.77
C ARG A 352 7.44 -15.10 -8.42
N GLU A 353 7.50 -14.22 -7.43
CA GLU A 353 6.38 -13.37 -7.02
C GLU A 353 5.80 -12.60 -8.21
N ILE A 354 4.49 -12.70 -8.39
CA ILE A 354 3.73 -11.99 -9.44
C ILE A 354 2.58 -11.17 -8.87
N SER A 355 2.14 -11.50 -7.67
CA SER A 355 1.11 -10.78 -6.92
C SER A 355 1.37 -10.88 -5.44
N SER A 356 1.10 -9.79 -4.73
CA SER A 356 1.08 -9.75 -3.27
C SER A 356 -0.27 -9.19 -2.84
N CYS A 357 -1.05 -9.97 -2.08
CA CYS A 357 -2.42 -9.66 -1.66
C CYS A 357 -2.46 -9.48 -0.14
N SER A 358 -2.77 -8.27 0.32
CA SER A 358 -2.64 -7.88 1.72
C SER A 358 -3.93 -7.35 2.32
N ASN A 359 -4.19 -7.75 3.56
CA ASN A 359 -5.14 -7.10 4.44
C ASN A 359 -4.38 -6.15 5.37
N MET A 360 -4.78 -4.89 5.39
CA MET A 360 -4.17 -3.84 6.22
C MET A 360 -4.95 -3.61 7.52
N TRP A 361 -6.09 -4.29 7.71
CA TRP A 361 -7.04 -3.96 8.76
C TRP A 361 -7.38 -2.47 8.74
N ASP A 362 -7.41 -1.83 9.91
CA ASP A 362 -7.69 -0.40 10.07
C ASP A 362 -6.43 0.50 9.99
N PHE A 363 -5.27 -0.09 9.68
CA PHE A 363 -3.97 0.60 9.73
C PHE A 363 -3.91 1.81 8.78
N GLN A 364 -4.32 1.63 7.53
CA GLN A 364 -4.41 2.70 6.54
C GLN A 364 -5.64 3.59 6.78
N ALA A 365 -6.77 3.00 7.10
CA ALA A 365 -8.00 3.72 7.38
C ALA A 365 -7.86 4.74 8.52
N ARG A 366 -7.07 4.40 9.55
CA ARG A 366 -6.78 5.33 10.65
C ARG A 366 -5.95 6.52 10.20
N ARG A 367 -4.96 6.30 9.33
CA ARG A 367 -4.18 7.39 8.73
C ARG A 367 -5.03 8.30 7.84
N MET A 368 -5.92 7.69 7.06
CA MET A 368 -6.80 8.39 6.12
C MET A 368 -8.09 8.92 6.73
N GLN A 369 -8.43 8.58 7.98
CA GLN A 369 -9.73 8.85 8.56
C GLN A 369 -10.89 8.29 7.72
N ALA A 370 -10.66 7.14 7.10
CA ALA A 370 -11.66 6.43 6.32
C ALA A 370 -12.56 5.60 7.25
N ARG A 371 -13.84 5.91 7.27
CA ARG A 371 -14.78 5.37 8.24
C ARG A 371 -16.04 4.86 7.54
N CYS A 372 -16.76 3.98 8.21
CA CYS A 372 -18.12 3.61 7.82
C CYS A 372 -19.11 3.85 8.95
N LYS A 373 -20.39 3.86 8.61
CA LYS A 373 -21.47 4.07 9.54
C LYS A 373 -22.74 3.42 9.01
N ALA A 374 -23.39 2.59 9.84
CA ALA A 374 -24.72 2.09 9.52
C ALA A 374 -25.78 3.20 9.67
N LYS A 375 -26.84 3.10 8.87
CA LYS A 375 -27.95 4.06 8.93
C LYS A 375 -28.61 4.04 10.32
N GLY A 376 -28.64 5.20 10.95
CA GLY A 376 -29.21 5.35 12.30
C GLY A 376 -28.20 5.27 13.43
N ASP A 377 -26.98 4.80 13.18
CA ASP A 377 -25.93 4.78 14.20
C ASP A 377 -25.43 6.19 14.53
N LYS A 378 -25.03 6.39 15.79
CA LYS A 378 -24.42 7.65 16.24
C LYS A 378 -22.91 7.64 16.10
N LYS A 379 -22.27 6.46 16.06
CA LYS A 379 -20.82 6.29 16.03
C LYS A 379 -20.38 5.76 14.67
N THR A 380 -19.20 6.18 14.25
CA THR A 380 -18.49 5.64 13.09
C THR A 380 -17.51 4.57 13.51
N ARG A 381 -17.19 3.65 12.59
CA ARG A 381 -16.10 2.67 12.71
C ARG A 381 -15.09 2.94 11.61
N LEU A 382 -13.81 2.64 11.83
CA LEU A 382 -12.83 2.61 10.74
C LEU A 382 -13.17 1.45 9.81
N VAL A 383 -13.05 1.68 8.50
CA VAL A 383 -13.10 0.60 7.51
C VAL A 383 -11.82 -0.23 7.56
N HIS A 384 -11.83 -1.41 6.98
CA HIS A 384 -10.62 -2.14 6.65
C HIS A 384 -10.29 -1.97 5.16
N THR A 385 -9.00 -1.94 4.84
CA THR A 385 -8.51 -1.80 3.46
C THR A 385 -7.70 -3.01 3.06
N LEU A 386 -7.87 -3.44 1.83
CA LEU A 386 -7.13 -4.53 1.21
C LEU A 386 -6.63 -4.10 -0.16
N ASN A 387 -5.49 -4.62 -0.55
CA ASN A 387 -4.97 -4.45 -1.89
C ASN A 387 -4.28 -5.71 -2.39
N GLY A 388 -4.20 -5.86 -3.69
CA GLY A 388 -3.43 -6.92 -4.32
C GLY A 388 -3.25 -6.69 -5.80
N SER A 389 -2.13 -7.20 -6.34
CA SER A 389 -1.91 -7.14 -7.78
C SER A 389 -2.75 -8.18 -8.50
N GLY A 390 -3.42 -7.76 -9.51
CA GLY A 390 -4.22 -8.64 -10.32
C GLY A 390 -3.95 -8.58 -11.83
N LEU A 391 -2.69 -8.60 -12.30
CA LEU A 391 -1.36 -8.90 -11.73
C LEU A 391 -0.34 -7.79 -12.06
N ALA A 392 0.95 -8.04 -11.73
CA ALA A 392 2.08 -7.31 -12.29
C ALA A 392 2.24 -7.69 -13.77
N VAL A 393 2.00 -6.73 -14.67
CA VAL A 393 1.87 -7.01 -16.13
C VAL A 393 3.20 -7.46 -16.73
N GLY A 394 4.31 -6.81 -16.39
CA GLY A 394 5.63 -7.16 -16.91
C GLY A 394 6.09 -8.55 -16.47
N ARG A 395 5.88 -8.94 -15.21
CA ARG A 395 6.17 -10.30 -14.72
C ARG A 395 5.26 -11.35 -15.34
N THR A 396 4.00 -11.01 -15.62
CA THR A 396 3.09 -11.89 -16.35
C THR A 396 3.56 -12.10 -17.78
N LEU A 397 4.06 -11.04 -18.43
CA LEU A 397 4.70 -11.16 -19.75
C LEU A 397 5.91 -12.09 -19.71
N VAL A 398 6.80 -11.96 -18.71
CA VAL A 398 7.93 -12.90 -18.50
C VAL A 398 7.45 -14.34 -18.45
N ALA A 399 6.44 -14.60 -17.61
CA ALA A 399 5.91 -15.96 -17.45
C ALA A 399 5.29 -16.50 -18.75
N VAL A 400 4.54 -15.69 -19.48
CA VAL A 400 3.96 -16.08 -20.78
C VAL A 400 5.05 -16.39 -21.79
N LEU A 401 6.05 -15.52 -21.98
CA LEU A 401 7.13 -15.71 -22.92
C LEU A 401 7.86 -17.02 -22.65
N GLU A 402 8.25 -17.29 -21.42
CA GLU A 402 9.05 -18.46 -21.07
C GLU A 402 8.23 -19.76 -21.05
N ASN A 403 6.99 -19.76 -20.54
CA ASN A 403 6.15 -20.97 -20.51
C ASN A 403 5.57 -21.34 -21.89
N TYR A 404 5.35 -20.38 -22.77
CA TYR A 404 4.72 -20.58 -24.08
C TYR A 404 5.69 -20.59 -25.24
N GLN A 405 7.01 -20.64 -24.99
CA GLN A 405 8.03 -20.73 -26.02
C GLN A 405 7.99 -22.05 -26.76
N ASN A 406 8.32 -22.04 -28.04
CA ASN A 406 8.40 -23.19 -28.93
C ASN A 406 9.85 -23.46 -29.35
N ALA A 407 10.12 -24.67 -29.85
CA ALA A 407 11.44 -25.11 -30.24
C ALA A 407 12.07 -24.23 -31.34
N ASP A 408 11.28 -23.64 -32.23
CA ASP A 408 11.69 -22.71 -33.28
C ASP A 408 11.97 -21.29 -32.80
N GLY A 409 11.72 -21.02 -31.50
CA GLY A 409 11.88 -19.72 -30.87
C GLY A 409 10.65 -18.81 -31.03
N SER A 410 9.56 -19.30 -31.63
CA SER A 410 8.28 -18.61 -31.61
C SER A 410 7.61 -18.74 -30.22
N ILE A 411 6.59 -17.93 -29.98
CA ILE A 411 5.84 -17.90 -28.74
C ILE A 411 4.35 -18.08 -29.03
N THR A 412 3.74 -19.12 -28.51
CA THR A 412 2.31 -19.33 -28.61
C THR A 412 1.58 -18.29 -27.78
N VAL A 413 0.57 -17.63 -28.35
CA VAL A 413 -0.28 -16.70 -27.64
C VAL A 413 -1.30 -17.48 -26.81
N PRO A 414 -1.39 -17.29 -25.49
CA PRO A 414 -2.43 -17.89 -24.67
C PRO A 414 -3.82 -17.65 -25.26
N GLU A 415 -4.67 -18.64 -25.24
CA GLU A 415 -5.98 -18.60 -25.90
C GLU A 415 -6.82 -17.38 -25.47
N VAL A 416 -6.83 -17.09 -24.15
CA VAL A 416 -7.60 -15.96 -23.59
C VAL A 416 -7.10 -14.59 -24.05
N LEU A 417 -5.86 -14.49 -24.54
CA LEU A 417 -5.28 -13.24 -25.05
C LEU A 417 -5.50 -13.04 -26.55
N ARG A 418 -5.85 -14.09 -27.31
CA ARG A 418 -5.99 -13.98 -28.78
C ARG A 418 -7.00 -12.92 -29.22
N PRO A 419 -8.17 -12.73 -28.57
CA PRO A 419 -9.07 -11.63 -28.92
C PRO A 419 -8.41 -10.25 -28.77
N TYR A 420 -7.59 -10.06 -27.75
CA TYR A 420 -6.85 -8.81 -27.48
C TYR A 420 -5.63 -8.63 -28.41
N MET A 421 -5.18 -9.71 -29.04
CA MET A 421 -4.09 -9.72 -30.02
C MET A 421 -4.55 -9.65 -31.47
N GLY A 422 -5.88 -9.47 -31.69
CA GLY A 422 -6.45 -9.44 -33.04
C GLY A 422 -6.49 -10.82 -33.72
N GLY A 423 -6.64 -11.87 -32.90
CA GLY A 423 -6.69 -13.27 -33.36
C GLY A 423 -5.31 -13.90 -33.61
N LEU A 424 -4.21 -13.20 -33.27
CA LEU A 424 -2.86 -13.75 -33.43
C LEU A 424 -2.68 -14.95 -32.51
N GLU A 425 -2.22 -16.07 -33.07
CA GLU A 425 -2.00 -17.32 -32.32
C GLU A 425 -0.53 -17.54 -31.96
N VAL A 426 0.40 -16.98 -32.71
CA VAL A 426 1.84 -17.18 -32.54
C VAL A 426 2.59 -15.88 -32.81
N ILE A 427 3.50 -15.51 -31.94
CA ILE A 427 4.51 -14.47 -32.18
C ILE A 427 5.73 -15.13 -32.80
N CYS A 428 6.07 -14.75 -34.00
CA CYS A 428 7.26 -15.21 -34.70
C CYS A 428 8.47 -14.33 -34.37
N LYS A 429 9.68 -14.87 -34.67
CA LYS A 429 10.94 -14.11 -34.60
C LYS A 429 10.90 -12.91 -35.53
#